data_1c390cbed87d5f80e5a1feea300a6596
#
_entry.id   1c390cbed87d5f80e5a1feea300a6596
#
_cell.length_a   1.000
_cell.length_b   1.000
_cell.length_c   1.000
_cell.angle_alpha   90.00
_cell.angle_beta   90.00
_cell.angle_gamma   90.00
#
_symmetry.space_group_name_H-M   'P 1'
#
loop_
_entity.id
_entity.type
_entity.pdbx_description
1 polymer ?
#
loop_
_entity_poly.entity_id
_entity_poly.type
_entity_poly.pdbx_seq_one_letter_code
_entity_poly.pdbx_strand_id
1 'polypeptide(L)'
;MTMNNEFYKVVNNQIRMQVEKNGDEMITLDPALDQKKQNEQIKQLVKRKVDAIFLNSVDWKEVESGLKAAKKAKIPVIVIDSQVYRNDLVTMTIVSDNYKAGVLCAKEMMKQKDHANIVLLTHNAARSAVDRINGFTDTIKKNKNYKILASADTQGQIER
;
A
#
# COMPACT_ATOMS: atom_id res chain seq x y z
N MET A 1 4.87 3.66 -4.45
CA MET A 1 3.94 4.79 -4.42
C MET A 1 4.60 6.04 -4.96
N THR A 2 3.99 7.22 -4.93
CA THR A 2 4.57 8.46 -5.46
C THR A 2 4.14 9.66 -4.63
N MET A 3 5.01 10.65 -4.48
CA MET A 3 4.71 11.91 -3.80
C MET A 3 3.79 12.86 -4.60
N ASN A 4 3.40 12.49 -5.83
CA ASN A 4 2.36 13.21 -6.57
C ASN A 4 0.94 12.99 -6.02
N ASN A 5 0.75 12.07 -5.07
CA ASN A 5 -0.53 11.79 -4.44
C ASN A 5 -0.61 12.52 -3.09
N GLU A 6 -1.67 13.31 -2.88
CA GLU A 6 -1.87 14.12 -1.66
C GLU A 6 -1.92 13.27 -0.39
N PHE A 7 -2.49 12.06 -0.44
CA PHE A 7 -2.50 11.16 0.70
C PHE A 7 -1.08 10.86 1.20
N TYR A 8 -0.16 10.51 0.28
CA TYR A 8 1.22 10.21 0.69
C TYR A 8 2.01 11.43 1.13
N LYS A 9 1.70 12.62 0.60
CA LYS A 9 2.27 13.88 1.11
C LYS A 9 1.85 14.12 2.56
N VAL A 10 0.56 13.94 2.87
CA VAL A 10 0.06 14.11 4.25
C VAL A 10 0.71 13.10 5.19
N VAL A 11 0.76 11.81 4.83
CA VAL A 11 1.41 10.77 5.64
C VAL A 11 2.88 11.11 5.87
N ASN A 12 3.62 11.45 4.80
CA ASN A 12 5.03 11.82 4.90
C ASN A 12 5.25 13.02 5.83
N ASN A 13 4.42 14.06 5.70
CA ASN A 13 4.54 15.25 6.52
C ASN A 13 4.26 14.97 8.00
N GLN A 14 3.26 14.12 8.31
CA GLN A 14 2.96 13.75 9.69
C GLN A 14 4.10 12.94 10.32
N ILE A 15 4.70 12.01 9.59
CA ILE A 15 5.88 11.26 10.07
C ILE A 15 7.05 12.24 10.28
N ARG A 16 7.33 13.11 9.31
CA ARG A 16 8.38 14.13 9.41
C ARG A 16 8.24 14.97 10.66
N MET A 17 7.05 15.53 10.90
CA MET A 17 6.79 16.37 12.07
C MET A 17 7.09 15.64 13.39
N GLN A 18 6.76 14.34 13.49
CA GLN A 18 7.04 13.57 14.71
C GLN A 18 8.54 13.24 14.86
N VAL A 19 9.21 12.89 13.76
CA VAL A 19 10.66 12.63 13.75
C VAL A 19 11.44 13.89 14.15
N GLU A 20 11.16 15.01 13.48
CA GLU A 20 11.86 16.29 13.75
C GLU A 20 11.56 16.86 15.14
N LYS A 21 10.35 16.62 15.67
CA LYS A 21 10.00 17.00 17.04
C LYS A 21 10.87 16.30 18.09
N ASN A 22 11.36 15.10 17.79
CA ASN A 22 12.27 14.36 18.66
C ASN A 22 13.75 14.77 18.47
N GLY A 23 14.05 15.69 17.55
CA GLY A 23 15.41 16.12 17.24
C GLY A 23 16.11 15.24 16.19
N ASP A 24 15.38 14.33 15.55
CA ASP A 24 15.88 13.44 14.51
C ASP A 24 15.70 14.04 13.11
N GLU A 25 16.44 13.52 12.11
CA GLU A 25 16.38 13.94 10.71
C GLU A 25 15.60 12.93 9.87
N MET A 26 14.71 13.42 9.00
CA MET A 26 13.98 12.58 8.06
C MET A 26 14.40 12.83 6.60
N ILE A 27 14.82 11.75 5.93
CA ILE A 27 15.10 11.74 4.49
C ILE A 27 13.89 11.17 3.77
N THR A 28 13.30 11.94 2.85
CA THR A 28 12.20 11.46 2.00
C THR A 28 12.72 11.12 0.60
N LEU A 29 12.40 9.94 0.10
CA LEU A 29 12.71 9.49 -1.25
C LEU A 29 11.42 9.12 -1.99
N ASP A 30 11.28 9.59 -3.23
CA ASP A 30 10.14 9.28 -4.09
C ASP A 30 10.57 8.31 -5.20
N PRO A 31 10.05 7.08 -5.23
CA PRO A 31 10.31 6.13 -6.30
C PRO A 31 9.56 6.47 -7.60
N ALA A 32 8.57 7.35 -7.57
CA ALA A 32 7.75 7.75 -8.71
C ALA A 32 7.11 6.55 -9.43
N LEU A 33 6.52 5.61 -8.68
CA LEU A 33 5.90 4.35 -9.15
C LEU A 33 6.89 3.35 -9.79
N ASP A 34 8.18 3.58 -9.70
CA ASP A 34 9.20 2.64 -10.20
C ASP A 34 9.71 1.76 -9.04
N GLN A 35 9.35 0.46 -9.10
CA GLN A 35 9.76 -0.51 -8.07
C GLN A 35 11.27 -0.81 -8.07
N LYS A 36 11.93 -0.77 -9.22
CA LYS A 36 13.39 -0.95 -9.30
C LYS A 36 14.10 0.21 -8.61
N LYS A 37 13.67 1.43 -8.94
CA LYS A 37 14.16 2.65 -8.29
C LYS A 37 13.94 2.59 -6.77
N GLN A 38 12.77 2.12 -6.29
CA GLN A 38 12.52 1.98 -4.86
C GLN A 38 13.50 1.00 -4.19
N ASN A 39 13.76 -0.14 -4.80
CA ASN A 39 14.74 -1.10 -4.29
C ASN A 39 16.14 -0.49 -4.20
N GLU A 40 16.57 0.29 -5.19
CA GLU A 40 17.86 0.99 -5.15
C GLU A 40 17.88 2.11 -4.09
N GLN A 41 16.78 2.83 -3.92
CA GLN A 41 16.65 3.83 -2.85
C GLN A 41 16.79 3.20 -1.46
N ILE A 42 16.16 2.04 -1.22
CA ILE A 42 16.34 1.31 0.05
C ILE A 42 17.81 0.93 0.26
N LYS A 43 18.48 0.41 -0.78
CA LYS A 43 19.91 0.08 -0.70
C LYS A 43 20.81 1.31 -0.46
N GLN A 44 20.43 2.47 -1.00
CA GLN A 44 21.11 3.75 -0.72
C GLN A 44 20.96 4.15 0.75
N LEU A 45 19.75 4.04 1.33
CA LEU A 45 19.52 4.28 2.75
C LEU A 45 20.34 3.34 3.63
N VAL A 46 20.44 2.06 3.24
CA VAL A 46 21.31 1.07 3.92
C VAL A 46 22.77 1.52 3.90
N LYS A 47 23.29 1.99 2.75
CA LYS A 47 24.67 2.52 2.65
C LYS A 47 24.89 3.76 3.50
N ARG A 48 23.85 4.60 3.65
CA ARG A 48 23.86 5.79 4.52
C ARG A 48 23.73 5.44 6.01
N LYS A 49 23.50 4.18 6.35
CA LYS A 49 23.35 3.68 7.73
C LYS A 49 22.26 4.40 8.51
N VAL A 50 21.09 4.60 7.89
CA VAL A 50 19.93 5.19 8.59
C VAL A 50 19.47 4.28 9.72
N ASP A 51 18.88 4.85 10.76
CA ASP A 51 18.45 4.12 11.96
C ASP A 51 17.15 3.34 11.75
N ALA A 52 16.28 3.80 10.85
CA ALA A 52 15.03 3.12 10.49
C ALA A 52 14.55 3.52 9.08
N ILE A 53 13.67 2.72 8.50
CA ILE A 53 13.03 2.98 7.20
C ILE A 53 11.52 2.87 7.37
N PHE A 54 10.78 3.96 7.10
CA PHE A 54 9.34 3.91 6.84
C PHE A 54 9.12 3.61 5.36
N LEU A 55 8.37 2.56 5.07
CA LEU A 55 8.18 2.08 3.71
C LEU A 55 6.69 2.03 3.33
N ASN A 56 6.36 2.68 2.22
CA ASN A 56 5.15 2.39 1.46
C ASN A 56 5.57 1.83 0.09
N SER A 57 5.37 0.54 -0.15
CA SER A 57 5.90 -0.14 -1.33
C SER A 57 5.16 0.24 -2.62
N VAL A 58 5.87 0.33 -3.73
CA VAL A 58 5.30 0.47 -5.08
C VAL A 58 4.60 -0.82 -5.47
N ASP A 59 5.32 -1.94 -5.39
CA ASP A 59 4.78 -3.29 -5.56
C ASP A 59 5.05 -4.12 -4.30
N TRP A 60 3.99 -4.69 -3.75
CA TRP A 60 4.05 -5.43 -2.48
C TRP A 60 4.83 -6.75 -2.56
N LYS A 61 5.02 -7.31 -3.76
CA LYS A 61 5.80 -8.54 -4.00
C LYS A 61 7.24 -8.24 -4.39
N GLU A 62 7.45 -7.27 -5.27
CA GLU A 62 8.75 -7.02 -5.89
C GLU A 62 9.71 -6.16 -5.04
N VAL A 63 9.27 -5.67 -3.89
CA VAL A 63 10.12 -4.90 -2.95
C VAL A 63 11.14 -5.76 -2.20
N GLU A 64 11.11 -7.08 -2.36
CA GLU A 64 11.88 -8.05 -1.57
C GLU A 64 13.38 -7.78 -1.56
N SER A 65 13.99 -7.38 -2.69
CA SER A 65 15.43 -7.17 -2.76
C SER A 65 15.91 -6.03 -1.86
N GLY A 66 15.11 -4.95 -1.77
CA GLY A 66 15.36 -3.85 -0.84
C GLY A 66 15.21 -4.29 0.63
N LEU A 67 14.14 -5.04 0.94
CA LEU A 67 13.91 -5.56 2.28
C LEU A 67 15.03 -6.49 2.76
N LYS A 68 15.53 -7.39 1.90
CA LYS A 68 16.68 -8.24 2.21
C LYS A 68 17.93 -7.42 2.54
N ALA A 69 18.17 -6.33 1.80
CA ALA A 69 19.32 -5.46 2.08
C ALA A 69 19.20 -4.78 3.45
N ALA A 70 18.03 -4.23 3.78
CA ALA A 70 17.77 -3.62 5.10
C ALA A 70 17.89 -4.64 6.22
N LYS A 71 17.29 -5.84 6.07
CA LYS A 71 17.36 -6.93 7.06
C LYS A 71 18.80 -7.36 7.33
N LYS A 72 19.63 -7.54 6.26
CA LYS A 72 21.05 -7.88 6.39
C LYS A 72 21.84 -6.81 7.16
N ALA A 73 21.49 -5.54 6.95
CA ALA A 73 22.10 -4.40 7.65
C ALA A 73 21.54 -4.19 9.06
N LYS A 74 20.55 -4.99 9.49
CA LYS A 74 19.85 -4.87 10.77
C LYS A 74 19.13 -3.51 10.95
N ILE A 75 18.73 -2.88 9.83
CA ILE A 75 17.94 -1.64 9.84
C ILE A 75 16.46 -2.01 9.93
N PRO A 76 15.73 -1.56 10.95
CA PRO A 76 14.30 -1.83 11.09
C PRO A 76 13.52 -1.17 9.95
N VAL A 77 12.59 -1.94 9.37
CA VAL A 77 11.66 -1.45 8.36
C VAL A 77 10.24 -1.46 8.94
N ILE A 78 9.61 -0.30 8.95
CA ILE A 78 8.21 -0.09 9.32
C ILE A 78 7.40 0.10 8.05
N VAL A 79 6.58 -0.89 7.71
CA VAL A 79 5.68 -0.81 6.54
C VAL A 79 4.41 -0.09 6.94
N ILE A 80 3.96 0.85 6.10
CA ILE A 80 2.76 1.65 6.33
C ILE A 80 1.79 1.55 5.15
N ASP A 81 0.48 1.65 5.43
CA ASP A 81 -0.63 1.70 4.48
C ASP A 81 -0.91 0.38 3.73
N SER A 82 0.10 -0.28 3.19
CA SER A 82 -0.07 -1.51 2.41
C SER A 82 0.97 -2.55 2.78
N GLN A 83 0.54 -3.76 3.12
CA GLN A 83 1.43 -4.87 3.48
C GLN A 83 2.37 -5.26 2.34
N VAL A 84 3.50 -5.86 2.70
CA VAL A 84 4.42 -6.50 1.76
C VAL A 84 4.30 -8.03 1.82
N TYR A 85 4.63 -8.72 0.73
CA TYR A 85 4.57 -10.19 0.67
C TYR A 85 5.52 -10.85 1.66
N ARG A 86 6.75 -10.35 1.74
CA ARG A 86 7.79 -10.83 2.67
C ARG A 86 7.72 -10.10 4.00
N ASN A 87 6.61 -10.29 4.72
CA ASN A 87 6.41 -9.67 6.04
C ASN A 87 7.42 -10.16 7.10
N ASP A 88 8.05 -11.31 6.87
CA ASP A 88 9.16 -11.83 7.67
C ASP A 88 10.44 -10.98 7.60
N LEU A 89 10.57 -10.12 6.61
CA LEU A 89 11.73 -9.22 6.42
C LEU A 89 11.55 -7.85 7.06
N VAL A 90 10.39 -7.55 7.60
CA VAL A 90 10.08 -6.23 8.19
C VAL A 90 9.90 -6.33 9.70
N THR A 91 10.05 -5.20 10.38
CA THR A 91 9.94 -5.14 11.84
C THR A 91 8.49 -4.97 12.28
N MET A 92 7.73 -4.15 11.54
CA MET A 92 6.34 -3.81 11.85
C MET A 92 5.59 -3.46 10.58
N THR A 93 4.28 -3.73 10.60
CA THR A 93 3.35 -3.31 9.54
C THR A 93 2.15 -2.60 10.17
N ILE A 94 1.86 -1.39 9.71
CA ILE A 94 0.75 -0.55 10.17
C ILE A 94 -0.19 -0.32 8.99
N VAL A 95 -1.36 -0.96 9.03
CA VAL A 95 -2.35 -0.92 7.95
C VAL A 95 -3.77 -0.84 8.51
N SER A 96 -4.71 -0.37 7.67
CA SER A 96 -6.14 -0.51 7.95
C SER A 96 -6.58 -1.96 7.72
N ASP A 97 -7.70 -2.37 8.31
CA ASP A 97 -8.38 -3.62 7.94
C ASP A 97 -9.04 -3.46 6.56
N ASN A 98 -8.21 -3.62 5.52
CA ASN A 98 -8.61 -3.39 4.14
C ASN A 98 -9.64 -4.41 3.64
N TYR A 99 -9.57 -5.66 4.09
CA TYR A 99 -10.59 -6.65 3.75
C TYR A 99 -11.94 -6.25 4.34
N LYS A 100 -11.97 -5.86 5.61
CA LYS A 100 -13.19 -5.37 6.26
C LYS A 100 -13.75 -4.13 5.59
N ALA A 101 -12.90 -3.20 5.15
CA ALA A 101 -13.34 -2.03 4.39
C ALA A 101 -14.07 -2.42 3.10
N GLY A 102 -13.55 -3.41 2.36
CA GLY A 102 -14.22 -3.99 1.20
C GLY A 102 -15.58 -4.62 1.53
N VAL A 103 -15.64 -5.40 2.61
CA VAL A 103 -16.91 -5.98 3.12
C VAL A 103 -17.93 -4.89 3.46
N LEU A 104 -17.51 -3.82 4.12
CA LEU A 104 -18.40 -2.71 4.50
C LEU A 104 -18.92 -1.97 3.25
N CYS A 105 -18.06 -1.74 2.26
CA CYS A 105 -18.44 -1.11 0.99
C CYS A 105 -19.50 -1.94 0.26
N ALA A 106 -19.32 -3.26 0.15
CA ALA A 106 -20.29 -4.16 -0.47
C ALA A 106 -21.62 -4.14 0.29
N LYS A 107 -21.60 -4.23 1.61
CA LYS A 107 -22.81 -4.20 2.43
C LYS A 107 -23.57 -2.88 2.27
N GLU A 108 -22.86 -1.76 2.20
CA GLU A 108 -23.50 -0.46 2.02
C GLU A 108 -24.15 -0.34 0.62
N MET A 109 -23.46 -0.79 -0.44
CA MET A 109 -24.05 -0.88 -1.78
C MET A 109 -25.32 -1.73 -1.78
N MET A 110 -25.29 -2.89 -1.10
CA MET A 110 -26.44 -3.82 -1.04
C MET A 110 -27.64 -3.25 -0.28
N LYS A 111 -27.44 -2.31 0.65
CA LYS A 111 -28.55 -1.59 1.30
C LYS A 111 -29.22 -0.59 0.36
N GLN A 112 -28.46 0.00 -0.55
CA GLN A 112 -28.95 1.08 -1.41
C GLN A 112 -29.47 0.60 -2.76
N LYS A 113 -29.09 -0.61 -3.19
CA LYS A 113 -29.45 -1.19 -4.48
C LYS A 113 -29.74 -2.68 -4.33
N ASP A 114 -30.93 -3.10 -4.73
CA ASP A 114 -31.33 -4.52 -4.72
C ASP A 114 -30.60 -5.35 -5.79
N HIS A 115 -30.09 -4.71 -6.82
CA HIS A 115 -29.28 -5.32 -7.87
C HIS A 115 -28.27 -4.31 -8.43
N ALA A 116 -27.15 -4.80 -8.93
CA ALA A 116 -26.14 -3.94 -9.57
C ALA A 116 -25.30 -4.71 -10.59
N ASN A 117 -24.98 -4.03 -11.70
CA ASN A 117 -23.88 -4.36 -12.59
C ASN A 117 -22.65 -3.53 -12.16
N ILE A 118 -21.53 -4.18 -11.94
CA ILE A 118 -20.38 -3.60 -11.25
C ILE A 118 -19.16 -3.65 -12.17
N VAL A 119 -18.43 -2.54 -12.25
CA VAL A 119 -17.08 -2.49 -12.81
C VAL A 119 -16.11 -2.23 -11.65
N LEU A 120 -15.06 -3.02 -11.56
CA LEU A 120 -14.02 -2.87 -10.53
C LEU A 120 -12.82 -2.11 -11.10
N LEU A 121 -12.46 -1.00 -10.45
CA LEU A 121 -11.19 -0.34 -10.67
C LEU A 121 -10.20 -0.87 -9.62
N THR A 122 -9.17 -1.57 -10.07
CA THR A 122 -8.24 -2.28 -9.20
C THR A 122 -6.86 -1.60 -9.17
N HIS A 123 -6.05 -2.00 -8.21
CA HIS A 123 -4.63 -1.68 -8.14
C HIS A 123 -3.88 -2.92 -7.60
N ASN A 124 -3.46 -3.80 -8.50
CA ASN A 124 -2.95 -5.12 -8.14
C ASN A 124 -1.56 -5.07 -7.49
N ALA A 125 -0.79 -4.01 -7.72
CA ALA A 125 0.50 -3.79 -7.08
C ALA A 125 0.42 -3.31 -5.60
N ALA A 126 -0.80 -2.96 -5.11
CA ALA A 126 -1.02 -2.56 -3.74
C ALA A 126 -1.85 -3.62 -2.99
N ARG A 127 -1.26 -4.26 -1.98
CA ARG A 127 -1.95 -5.28 -1.18
C ARG A 127 -3.22 -4.75 -0.52
N SER A 128 -3.21 -3.52 -0.05
CA SER A 128 -4.38 -2.86 0.53
C SER A 128 -5.57 -2.78 -0.43
N ALA A 129 -5.31 -2.49 -1.72
CA ALA A 129 -6.36 -2.48 -2.74
C ALA A 129 -6.85 -3.90 -3.06
N VAL A 130 -5.94 -4.87 -3.18
CA VAL A 130 -6.29 -6.29 -3.39
C VAL A 130 -7.20 -6.80 -2.26
N ASP A 131 -6.89 -6.51 -1.01
CA ASP A 131 -7.70 -6.95 0.13
C ASP A 131 -9.08 -6.29 0.15
N ARG A 132 -9.21 -5.01 -0.23
CA ARG A 132 -10.51 -4.33 -0.38
C ARG A 132 -11.36 -4.98 -1.46
N ILE A 133 -10.78 -5.27 -2.62
CA ILE A 133 -11.46 -5.96 -3.73
C ILE A 133 -11.91 -7.36 -3.28
N ASN A 134 -11.05 -8.11 -2.60
CA ASN A 134 -11.40 -9.43 -2.09
C ASN A 134 -12.56 -9.37 -1.09
N GLY A 135 -12.51 -8.46 -0.12
CA GLY A 135 -13.60 -8.27 0.85
C GLY A 135 -14.92 -7.90 0.18
N PHE A 136 -14.88 -7.03 -0.82
CA PHE A 136 -16.06 -6.65 -1.60
C PHE A 136 -16.61 -7.84 -2.40
N THR A 137 -15.78 -8.49 -3.20
CA THR A 137 -16.19 -9.59 -4.09
C THR A 137 -16.66 -10.80 -3.31
N ASP A 138 -15.99 -11.16 -2.21
CA ASP A 138 -16.40 -12.27 -1.34
C ASP A 138 -17.77 -12.03 -0.68
N THR A 139 -18.10 -10.77 -0.41
CA THR A 139 -19.39 -10.40 0.18
C THR A 139 -20.53 -10.57 -0.81
N ILE A 140 -20.33 -10.19 -2.07
CA ILE A 140 -21.41 -10.21 -3.08
C ILE A 140 -21.52 -11.54 -3.84
N LYS A 141 -20.46 -12.36 -3.88
CA LYS A 141 -20.38 -13.56 -4.76
C LYS A 141 -21.53 -14.57 -4.62
N LYS A 142 -22.17 -14.62 -3.46
CA LYS A 142 -23.30 -15.53 -3.19
C LYS A 142 -24.65 -14.97 -3.62
N ASN A 143 -24.72 -13.68 -3.98
CA ASN A 143 -25.96 -13.03 -4.38
C ASN A 143 -25.96 -12.73 -5.87
N LYS A 144 -26.81 -13.46 -6.62
CA LYS A 144 -26.92 -13.40 -8.08
C LYS A 144 -27.40 -12.04 -8.63
N ASN A 145 -27.92 -11.18 -7.76
CA ASN A 145 -28.37 -9.83 -8.13
C ASN A 145 -27.18 -8.88 -8.39
N TYR A 146 -25.96 -9.24 -7.97
CA TYR A 146 -24.78 -8.40 -8.15
C TYR A 146 -23.81 -9.10 -9.10
N LYS A 147 -23.55 -8.45 -10.24
CA LYS A 147 -22.69 -9.01 -11.29
C LYS A 147 -21.49 -8.12 -11.53
N ILE A 148 -20.29 -8.68 -11.43
CA ILE A 148 -19.08 -8.02 -11.88
C ILE A 148 -18.97 -8.23 -13.39
N LEU A 149 -19.11 -7.14 -14.15
CA LEU A 149 -19.06 -7.15 -15.62
C LEU A 149 -17.64 -7.05 -16.13
N ALA A 150 -16.78 -6.26 -15.46
CA ALA A 150 -15.41 -6.04 -15.87
C ALA A 150 -14.55 -5.61 -14.68
N SER A 151 -13.25 -5.72 -14.84
CA SER A 151 -12.27 -5.07 -13.95
C SER A 151 -11.14 -4.47 -14.79
N ALA A 152 -10.61 -3.33 -14.36
CA ALA A 152 -9.46 -2.67 -14.97
C ALA A 152 -8.45 -2.28 -13.89
N ASP A 153 -7.17 -2.60 -14.13
CA ASP A 153 -6.10 -2.18 -13.25
C ASP A 153 -5.66 -0.74 -13.61
N THR A 154 -6.08 0.21 -12.78
CA THR A 154 -5.76 1.63 -12.96
C THR A 154 -4.42 2.02 -12.34
N GLN A 155 -3.75 1.08 -11.66
CA GLN A 155 -2.52 1.33 -10.89
C GLN A 155 -2.67 2.49 -9.87
N GLY A 156 -3.89 2.76 -9.43
CA GLY A 156 -4.20 3.85 -8.51
C GLY A 156 -4.05 5.26 -9.11
N GLN A 157 -4.10 5.40 -10.45
CA GLN A 157 -4.00 6.68 -11.15
C GLN A 157 -5.36 7.09 -11.72
N ILE A 158 -5.64 8.41 -11.71
CA ILE A 158 -6.89 8.96 -12.23
C ILE A 158 -6.89 8.97 -13.78
N GLU A 159 -5.72 9.12 -14.38
CA GLU A 159 -5.55 9.33 -15.84
C GLU A 159 -5.29 8.01 -16.63
N ARG A 160 -5.66 6.87 -16.07
CA ARG A 160 -5.47 5.55 -16.73
C ARG A 160 -6.76 4.83 -16.96
#